data_05580e37c71bb19cb8a0b970c89b81f0
#
_entry.id   05580e37c71bb19cb8a0b970c89b81f0
#
_cell.length_a   1.000
_cell.length_b   1.000
_cell.length_c   1.000
_cell.angle_alpha   90.00
_cell.angle_beta   90.00
_cell.angle_gamma   90.00
#
_symmetry.space_group_name_H-M   'P 1'
#
loop_
_entity.id
_entity.type
_entity.pdbx_description
1 polymer ?
#
loop_
_entity_poly.entity_id
_entity_poly.type
_entity_poly.pdbx_seq_one_letter_code
_entity_poly.pdbx_strand_id
1 'polypeptide(L)' 'MTAEEQMVSNRGIGKRLLNVEEAARYLGLKVDTVYKKARLRELPYVKVGRSLRFDIEALQRFIEQHTIETID' A
#
# COMPACT_ATOMS: atom_id res chain seq x y z
N MET A 1 7.87 -25.35 6.44
CA MET A 1 7.51 -24.84 6.22
C MET A 1 6.93 -24.47 5.78
N THR A 2 6.72 -24.26 5.87
CA THR A 2 6.10 -23.85 5.46
C THR A 2 5.78 -22.88 5.11
N ALA A 3 5.69 -22.48 4.80
CA ALA A 3 5.43 -21.61 4.53
C ALA A 3 4.84 -20.97 5.06
N GLU A 4 4.70 -21.27 5.63
CA GLU A 4 4.27 -20.95 6.11
C GLU A 4 4.83 -20.70 6.75
N GLU A 5 5.65 -21.00 6.92
CA GLU A 5 6.25 -20.75 7.17
C GLU A 5 6.74 -20.16 6.66
N GLN A 6 6.98 -19.95 6.11
CA GLN A 6 7.37 -19.33 5.45
C GLN A 6 6.93 -18.41 5.16
N MET A 7 6.66 -18.24 5.36
CA MET A 7 6.27 -17.50 5.26
C MET A 7 6.32 -16.99 5.87
N VAL A 8 6.77 -17.08 6.06
CA VAL A 8 6.96 -16.74 6.56
C VAL A 8 7.29 -16.44 6.91
N SER A 9 7.64 -16.43 6.70
CA SER A 9 8.06 -16.17 6.88
C SER A 9 8.11 -15.81 7.13
N ASN A 10 8.13 -15.88 7.07
CA ASN A 10 8.08 -15.46 7.17
C ASN A 10 7.78 -15.53 7.78
N ARG A 11 8.10 -16.44 8.06
CA ARG A 11 7.66 -16.36 8.62
C ARG A 11 7.41 -15.31 9.23
N GLY A 12 7.12 -15.21 9.53
CA GLY A 12 6.73 -14.01 10.22
C GLY A 12 6.99 -12.69 9.52
N ILE A 13 7.58 -12.69 8.42
CA ILE A 13 7.82 -11.49 7.66
C ILE A 13 6.67 -11.32 6.69
N GLY A 14 5.72 -10.47 7.06
CA GLY A 14 4.66 -10.11 6.15
C GLY A 14 5.16 -9.09 5.14
N LYS A 15 4.51 -9.02 4.00
CA LYS A 15 4.85 -8.05 2.99
C LYS A 15 4.33 -6.69 3.44
N ARG A 16 5.24 -5.76 3.62
CA ARG A 16 4.87 -4.42 4.07
C ARG A 16 4.80 -3.42 2.92
N LEU A 17 5.69 -3.57 1.93
CA LEU A 17 5.70 -2.66 0.79
C LEU A 17 5.01 -3.31 -0.38
N LEU A 18 4.07 -2.59 -0.96
CA LEU A 18 3.25 -3.05 -2.07
C LEU A 18 3.74 -2.40 -3.36
N ASN A 19 3.67 -3.14 -4.47
CA ASN A 19 3.89 -2.51 -5.77
C ASN A 19 2.61 -1.76 -6.15
N VAL A 20 2.65 -1.08 -7.30
CA VAL A 20 1.53 -0.21 -7.68
C VAL A 20 0.25 -1.01 -7.91
N GLU A 21 0.36 -2.20 -8.46
CA GLU A 21 -0.82 -3.03 -8.73
C GLU A 21 -1.44 -3.52 -7.43
N GLU A 22 -0.61 -3.92 -6.48
CA GLU A 22 -1.10 -4.34 -5.18
C GLU A 22 -1.73 -3.18 -4.43
N ALA A 23 -1.12 -2.00 -4.52
CA ALA A 23 -1.67 -0.81 -3.87
C ALA A 23 -3.01 -0.44 -4.48
N ALA A 24 -3.12 -0.56 -5.80
CA ALA A 24 -4.38 -0.27 -6.47
C ALA A 24 -5.49 -1.20 -5.98
N ARG A 25 -5.18 -2.49 -5.86
CA ARG A 25 -6.17 -3.45 -5.34
C ARG A 25 -6.50 -3.15 -3.89
N TYR A 26 -5.49 -2.80 -3.11
CA TYR A 26 -5.68 -2.51 -1.69
C TYR A 26 -6.61 -1.30 -1.50
N LEU A 27 -6.44 -0.29 -2.34
CA LEU A 27 -7.22 0.95 -2.24
C LEU A 27 -8.51 0.92 -3.07
N GLY A 28 -8.68 -0.10 -3.90
CA GLY A 28 -9.85 -0.16 -4.77
C GLY A 28 -9.80 0.87 -5.89
N LEU A 29 -8.60 1.19 -6.37
CA LEU A 29 -8.41 2.18 -7.41
C LEU A 29 -7.79 1.54 -8.65
N LYS A 30 -7.86 2.26 -9.76
CA LYS A 30 -7.17 1.85 -10.97
C LYS A 30 -5.68 2.15 -10.83
N VAL A 31 -4.86 1.35 -11.50
CA VAL A 31 -3.41 1.52 -11.48
C VAL A 31 -3.03 2.93 -11.95
N ASP A 32 -3.65 3.39 -13.03
CA ASP A 32 -3.36 4.74 -13.54
C ASP A 32 -3.64 5.81 -12.50
N THR A 33 -4.71 5.63 -11.73
CA THR A 33 -5.08 6.56 -10.68
C THR A 33 -4.02 6.58 -9.58
N VAL A 34 -3.51 5.40 -9.20
CA VAL A 34 -2.49 5.32 -8.18
C VAL A 34 -1.21 6.02 -8.64
N TYR A 35 -0.79 5.80 -9.87
CA TYR A 35 0.38 6.48 -10.42
C TYR A 35 0.20 7.99 -10.41
N LYS A 36 -0.98 8.45 -10.84
CA LYS A 36 -1.25 9.88 -10.90
C LYS A 36 -1.21 10.51 -9.52
N LYS A 37 -1.84 9.85 -8.55
CA LYS A 37 -1.87 10.38 -7.19
C LYS A 37 -0.49 10.38 -6.55
N ALA A 38 0.33 9.37 -6.83
CA ALA A 38 1.69 9.33 -6.32
C ALA A 38 2.51 10.46 -6.94
N ARG A 39 2.37 10.65 -8.25
CA ARG A 39 3.10 11.71 -8.95
C ARG A 39 2.74 13.10 -8.43
N LEU A 40 1.49 13.29 -8.07
CA LEU A 40 1.02 14.56 -7.53
C LEU A 40 1.24 14.68 -6.03
N ARG A 41 1.85 13.65 -5.43
CA ARG A 41 2.13 13.61 -4.01
C ARG A 41 0.88 13.64 -3.15
N GLU A 42 -0.20 13.14 -3.69
CA GLU A 42 -1.45 13.01 -2.96
C GLU A 42 -1.55 11.65 -2.26
N LEU A 43 -0.65 10.73 -2.60
CA LEU A 43 -0.62 9.39 -2.02
C LEU A 43 0.80 9.12 -1.56
N PRO A 44 1.00 8.70 -0.31
CA PRO A 44 2.36 8.45 0.18
C PRO A 44 2.99 7.26 -0.56
N TYR A 45 4.25 7.41 -0.90
CA TYR A 45 4.96 6.34 -1.60
C TYR A 45 6.41 6.29 -1.11
N VAL A 46 7.06 5.18 -1.43
CA VAL A 46 8.45 4.93 -1.08
C VAL A 46 9.21 4.62 -2.36
N LYS A 47 10.37 5.23 -2.52
CA LYS A 47 11.26 4.90 -3.64
C LYS A 47 12.35 4.00 -3.11
N VAL A 48 12.42 2.79 -3.65
CA VAL A 48 13.48 1.85 -3.33
C VAL A 48 14.31 1.70 -4.60
N GLY A 49 15.41 2.44 -4.69
CA GLY A 49 16.13 2.54 -5.93
C GLY A 49 15.24 3.16 -6.99
N ARG A 50 15.00 2.42 -8.06
CA ARG A 50 14.09 2.90 -9.12
C ARG A 50 12.68 2.39 -8.97
N SER A 51 12.44 1.60 -7.92
CA SER A 51 11.15 0.95 -7.74
C SER A 51 10.24 1.81 -6.89
N LEU A 52 9.01 1.98 -7.35
CA LEU A 52 7.98 2.69 -6.60
C LEU A 52 7.23 1.68 -5.75
N ARG A 53 7.12 1.96 -4.48
CA ARG A 53 6.44 1.07 -3.54
C ARG A 53 5.53 1.87 -2.63
N PHE A 54 4.60 1.18 -2.00
CA PHE A 54 3.62 1.80 -1.11
C PHE A 54 3.62 1.05 0.21
N ASP A 55 3.86 1.79 1.28
CA ASP A 55 3.93 1.23 2.62
C ASP A 55 2.51 1.03 3.15
N ILE A 56 2.17 -0.20 3.53
CA ILE A 56 0.83 -0.51 4.03
C ILE A 56 0.46 0.38 5.20
N GLU A 57 1.39 0.61 6.12
CA GLU A 57 1.07 1.44 7.28
C GLU A 57 0.79 2.88 6.89
N ALA A 58 1.56 3.39 5.93
CA ALA A 58 1.30 4.74 5.44
C ALA A 58 -0.05 4.82 4.73
N LEU A 59 -0.40 3.77 3.98
CA LEU A 59 -1.70 3.73 3.32
C LEU A 59 -2.84 3.65 4.32
N GLN A 60 -2.64 2.93 5.42
CA GLN A 60 -3.66 2.86 6.47
C GLN A 60 -3.90 4.25 7.06
N ARG A 61 -2.83 4.99 7.34
CA ARG A 61 -2.97 6.35 7.85
C ARG A 61 -3.64 7.27 6.83
N PHE A 62 -3.28 7.09 5.55
CA PHE A 62 -3.89 7.85 4.48
C PHE A 62 -5.40 7.61 4.44
N ILE A 63 -5.81 6.35 4.55
CA ILE A 63 -7.24 6.01 4.55
C ILE A 63 -7.94 6.68 5.72
N GLU A 64 -7.32 6.62 6.91
CA GLU A 64 -7.92 7.22 8.09
C GLU A 64 -8.07 8.73 7.93
N GLN A 65 -7.06 9.38 7.35
CA GLN A 65 -7.08 10.82 7.18
C GLN A 65 -8.11 11.27 6.15
N HIS A 66 -8.47 10.38 5.23
CA HIS A 66 -9.43 10.71 4.18
C HIS A 66 -10.79 10.10 4.42
N THR A 67 -11.00 9.53 5.58
CA THR A 67 -12.28 8.95 5.93
C THR A 67 -13.20 10.07 6.39
N ILE A 68 -14.35 10.16 5.77
CA ILE A 68 -15.36 11.15 6.13
C ILE A 68 -16.41 10.42 6.96
N GLU A 69 -16.48 10.81 8.22
CA GLU A 69 -17.44 10.17 9.11
C GLU A 69 -18.80 10.86 8.95
N THR A 70 -19.82 10.04 8.94
CA THR A 70 -21.17 10.57 8.83
C THR A 70 -21.87 10.49 10.18
N ILE A 71 -22.72 11.45 10.40
CA ILE A 71 -23.52 11.51 11.63
C ILE A 71 -24.97 11.29 11.23
N ASP A 72 -25.57 10.25 11.78
CA ASP A 72 -26.96 9.91 11.46
C ASP A 72 -27.84 10.14 12.63
#